data_d78a5dafde1eb646dc863c1e20695ce5
#
_entry.id   d78a5dafde1eb646dc863c1e20695ce5
#
_cell.length_a   1.000
_cell.length_b   1.000
_cell.length_c   1.000
_cell.angle_alpha   90.00
_cell.angle_beta   90.00
_cell.angle_gamma   90.00
#
_symmetry.space_group_name_H-M   'P 1'
#
loop_
_entity.id
_entity.type
_entity.pdbx_description
1 polymer ?
#
loop_
_entity_poly.entity_id
_entity_poly.type
_entity_poly.pdbx_seq_one_letter_code
_entity_poly.pdbx_strand_id
1 'polypeptide(L)'
;MIFQSWISKSAVAATLVLLALNVAHAQPLKNEAAAASNEFTPEVGQAGKDVIWVPTAQTLVNKLLELAKVTPKDILYDLGSGDGRTVITAAKRGARAYGIEYNPDMVELSRRNAAKEGVSDKATFEKADIFESDFSNATVITLFLLPSLNEKLRPTLLNMKPGTRVAANSFDMGEWKPDQTARVEGDCQTWCTAYLWIVPAKVEGTWKTANGELTLKQEFQVISGTLRTGDKSLAISNGKLDGERISFAVGVAHYSGRVNGDSIEGISIAGTAKTPWNAKRGK
;
A
#
# COMPACT_ATOMS: atom_id res chain seq x y z
N MET A 1 75.78 -66.08 18.54
CA MET A 1 75.77 -67.45 18.00
C MET A 1 75.20 -67.33 16.59
N ILE A 2 76.11 -67.52 15.65
CA ILE A 2 76.02 -68.44 14.47
C ILE A 2 75.09 -68.00 13.37
N PHE A 3 75.74 -67.39 12.26
CA PHE A 3 76.02 -68.01 10.94
C PHE A 3 74.72 -68.31 10.12
N GLN A 4 74.57 -68.03 8.88
CA GLN A 4 75.37 -67.98 7.63
C GLN A 4 74.44 -67.46 6.53
N SER A 5 74.80 -66.53 5.70
CA SER A 5 75.32 -66.62 4.33
C SER A 5 74.62 -67.61 3.41
N TRP A 6 74.16 -67.12 2.28
CA TRP A 6 74.58 -67.65 0.98
C TRP A 6 74.09 -66.78 -0.21
N ILE A 7 75.00 -66.60 -1.10
CA ILE A 7 75.05 -65.93 -2.37
C ILE A 7 74.25 -66.66 -3.43
N SER A 8 73.61 -66.08 -4.37
CA SER A 8 74.01 -66.24 -5.78
C SER A 8 72.96 -65.75 -6.81
N LYS A 9 73.48 -65.10 -7.77
CA LYS A 9 73.30 -65.07 -9.24
C LYS A 9 72.19 -64.23 -9.84
N SER A 10 72.73 -63.20 -10.50
CA SER A 10 72.40 -62.50 -11.77
C SER A 10 71.35 -63.15 -12.65
N ALA A 11 70.37 -62.36 -13.07
CA ALA A 11 69.77 -62.44 -14.37
C ALA A 11 69.41 -61.02 -14.80
N VAL A 12 70.05 -60.54 -15.84
CA VAL A 12 69.80 -59.29 -16.56
C VAL A 12 68.54 -59.52 -17.38
N ALA A 13 67.48 -58.81 -17.13
CA ALA A 13 66.34 -58.72 -18.01
C ALA A 13 66.19 -57.25 -18.41
N ALA A 14 66.47 -56.99 -19.67
CA ALA A 14 66.23 -55.67 -20.26
C ALA A 14 64.74 -55.44 -20.38
N THR A 15 64.23 -54.48 -19.67
CA THR A 15 62.83 -54.05 -19.82
C THR A 15 62.80 -52.75 -20.56
N LEU A 16 62.25 -52.79 -21.77
CA LEU A 16 61.90 -51.61 -22.59
C LEU A 16 60.89 -50.76 -21.82
N VAL A 17 61.27 -49.50 -21.48
CA VAL A 17 60.36 -48.52 -20.98
C VAL A 17 59.67 -47.86 -22.19
N LEU A 18 58.43 -48.22 -22.47
CA LEU A 18 57.54 -47.47 -23.34
C LEU A 18 57.09 -46.18 -22.62
N LEU A 19 57.68 -45.04 -23.02
CA LEU A 19 57.15 -43.73 -22.66
C LEU A 19 55.80 -43.56 -23.40
N ALA A 20 54.69 -43.73 -22.74
CA ALA A 20 53.38 -43.29 -23.18
C ALA A 20 53.31 -41.75 -22.96
N LEU A 21 53.43 -41.02 -24.06
CA LEU A 21 53.13 -39.57 -24.10
C LEU A 21 51.61 -39.42 -23.85
N ASN A 22 51.23 -39.09 -22.65
CA ASN A 22 49.88 -38.57 -22.34
C ASN A 22 49.79 -37.15 -22.95
N VAL A 23 49.22 -37.04 -24.12
CA VAL A 23 48.75 -35.79 -24.66
C VAL A 23 47.52 -35.41 -23.84
N ALA A 24 47.74 -34.60 -22.82
CA ALA A 24 46.64 -33.95 -22.11
C ALA A 24 45.92 -33.05 -23.12
N HIS A 25 44.76 -33.46 -23.61
CA HIS A 25 43.84 -32.59 -24.29
C HIS A 25 43.35 -31.58 -23.27
N ALA A 26 43.97 -30.38 -23.26
CA ALA A 26 43.41 -29.24 -22.62
C ALA A 26 42.08 -28.94 -23.30
N GLN A 27 40.96 -29.29 -22.65
CA GLN A 27 39.67 -28.75 -23.03
C GLN A 27 39.72 -27.24 -22.88
N PRO A 28 39.30 -26.49 -23.90
CA PRO A 28 39.13 -25.04 -23.70
C PRO A 28 38.13 -24.85 -22.55
N LEU A 29 38.61 -24.21 -21.49
CA LEU A 29 37.73 -23.63 -20.48
C LEU A 29 36.73 -22.76 -21.27
N LYS A 30 35.49 -23.23 -21.39
CA LYS A 30 34.40 -22.34 -21.73
C LYS A 30 34.45 -21.23 -20.68
N ASN A 31 35.02 -20.09 -21.10
CA ASN A 31 34.68 -18.83 -20.45
C ASN A 31 33.15 -18.68 -20.62
N GLU A 32 32.40 -19.18 -19.68
CA GLU A 32 31.13 -18.59 -19.37
C GLU A 32 31.48 -17.18 -18.82
N ALA A 33 31.78 -16.27 -19.77
CA ALA A 33 31.59 -14.88 -19.52
C ALA A 33 30.16 -14.79 -19.04
N ALA A 34 29.97 -14.63 -17.74
CA ALA A 34 28.70 -14.25 -17.15
C ALA A 34 28.24 -13.09 -18.02
N ALA A 35 27.22 -13.34 -18.86
CA ALA A 35 26.51 -12.28 -19.50
C ALA A 35 26.15 -11.34 -18.37
N ALA A 36 26.82 -10.21 -18.25
CA ALA A 36 26.39 -9.11 -17.42
C ALA A 36 24.97 -8.85 -17.91
N SER A 37 24.00 -9.40 -17.19
CA SER A 37 22.62 -9.07 -17.45
C SER A 37 22.59 -7.56 -17.32
N ASN A 38 22.26 -6.85 -18.41
CA ASN A 38 21.94 -5.44 -18.36
C ASN A 38 20.70 -5.33 -17.49
N GLU A 39 20.92 -5.36 -16.17
CA GLU A 39 19.86 -5.30 -15.18
C GLU A 39 19.23 -3.91 -15.31
N PHE A 40 17.93 -3.88 -15.58
CA PHE A 40 17.20 -2.63 -15.73
C PHE A 40 17.38 -1.77 -14.48
N THR A 41 17.86 -0.54 -14.70
CA THR A 41 18.01 0.50 -13.68
C THR A 41 17.18 1.71 -14.14
N PRO A 42 16.18 2.14 -13.36
CA PRO A 42 15.34 3.26 -13.76
C PRO A 42 16.08 4.59 -13.63
N GLU A 43 15.78 5.52 -14.54
CA GLU A 43 16.24 6.90 -14.47
C GLU A 43 15.13 7.81 -13.93
N VAL A 44 15.48 8.69 -12.98
CA VAL A 44 14.52 9.68 -12.45
C VAL A 44 14.04 10.58 -13.59
N GLY A 45 12.74 10.69 -13.77
CA GLY A 45 12.14 11.42 -14.88
C GLY A 45 11.88 10.59 -16.13
N GLN A 46 12.24 9.29 -16.15
CA GLN A 46 11.88 8.43 -17.29
C GLN A 46 10.37 8.40 -17.50
N ALA A 47 9.96 8.29 -18.77
CA ALA A 47 8.55 8.24 -19.13
C ALA A 47 7.88 6.96 -18.60
N GLY A 48 6.73 7.14 -17.95
CA GLY A 48 5.75 6.08 -17.67
C GLY A 48 4.60 6.16 -18.67
N LYS A 49 3.48 5.49 -18.35
CA LYS A 49 2.27 5.55 -19.18
C LYS A 49 1.63 6.95 -19.17
N ASP A 50 1.34 7.47 -17.99
CA ASP A 50 0.61 8.73 -17.80
C ASP A 50 1.41 9.75 -16.96
N VAL A 51 2.48 9.31 -16.30
CA VAL A 51 3.36 10.12 -15.45
C VAL A 51 4.82 9.72 -15.66
N ILE A 52 5.75 10.63 -15.38
CA ILE A 52 7.16 10.30 -15.27
C ILE A 52 7.42 9.54 -13.94
N TRP A 53 8.39 8.64 -13.95
CA TRP A 53 8.78 7.99 -12.70
C TRP A 53 9.63 8.91 -11.83
N VAL A 54 9.19 9.11 -10.59
CA VAL A 54 9.93 9.82 -9.54
C VAL A 54 9.83 9.00 -8.26
N PRO A 55 10.95 8.59 -7.68
CA PRO A 55 10.93 7.81 -6.45
C PRO A 55 10.50 8.66 -5.25
N THR A 56 9.56 8.17 -4.46
CA THR A 56 9.20 8.79 -3.17
C THR A 56 10.35 8.65 -2.18
N ALA A 57 10.75 9.74 -1.51
CA ALA A 57 11.75 9.70 -0.44
C ALA A 57 11.35 8.71 0.66
N GLN A 58 12.32 7.98 1.22
CA GLN A 58 12.01 6.92 2.19
C GLN A 58 11.37 7.45 3.48
N THR A 59 11.77 8.65 3.92
CA THR A 59 11.12 9.33 5.05
C THR A 59 9.64 9.59 4.79
N LEU A 60 9.29 9.96 3.54
CA LEU A 60 7.90 10.20 3.16
C LEU A 60 7.11 8.88 3.02
N VAL A 61 7.70 7.83 2.46
CA VAL A 61 7.10 6.48 2.48
C VAL A 61 6.74 6.07 3.91
N ASN A 62 7.69 6.24 4.82
CA ASN A 62 7.46 5.92 6.23
C ASN A 62 6.33 6.75 6.84
N LYS A 63 6.24 8.05 6.50
CA LYS A 63 5.19 8.95 6.97
C LYS A 63 3.82 8.61 6.40
N LEU A 64 3.71 8.26 5.11
CA LEU A 64 2.47 7.80 4.49
C LEU A 64 1.91 6.56 5.21
N LEU A 65 2.76 5.57 5.44
CA LEU A 65 2.38 4.33 6.13
C LEU A 65 2.09 4.54 7.62
N GLU A 66 2.72 5.53 8.26
CA GLU A 66 2.44 5.96 9.64
C GLU A 66 1.05 6.64 9.73
N LEU A 67 0.77 7.63 8.87
CA LEU A 67 -0.53 8.30 8.82
C LEU A 67 -1.66 7.31 8.54
N ALA A 68 -1.44 6.39 7.58
CA ALA A 68 -2.37 5.32 7.29
C ALA A 68 -2.43 4.25 8.40
N LYS A 69 -1.60 4.33 9.45
CA LYS A 69 -1.54 3.38 10.58
C LYS A 69 -1.48 1.93 10.09
N VAL A 70 -0.58 1.66 9.13
CA VAL A 70 -0.44 0.33 8.53
C VAL A 70 -0.02 -0.71 9.57
N THR A 71 -0.72 -1.84 9.59
CA THR A 71 -0.56 -2.97 10.51
C THR A 71 -0.48 -4.29 9.74
N PRO A 72 -0.07 -5.41 10.40
CA PRO A 72 -0.07 -6.74 9.77
C PRO A 72 -1.46 -7.26 9.33
N LYS A 73 -2.54 -6.62 9.74
CA LYS A 73 -3.91 -6.97 9.33
C LYS A 73 -4.34 -6.32 8.02
N ASP A 74 -3.53 -5.40 7.51
CA ASP A 74 -3.87 -4.61 6.34
C ASP A 74 -3.56 -5.31 5.03
N ILE A 75 -4.37 -4.98 4.05
CA ILE A 75 -4.16 -5.24 2.63
C ILE A 75 -3.90 -3.88 1.98
N LEU A 76 -2.65 -3.65 1.57
CA LEU A 76 -2.24 -2.39 0.95
C LEU A 76 -2.10 -2.58 -0.56
N TYR A 77 -2.61 -1.62 -1.33
CA TYR A 77 -2.32 -1.47 -2.75
C TYR A 77 -1.62 -0.14 -3.00
N ASP A 78 -0.50 -0.20 -3.72
CA ASP A 78 0.24 0.98 -4.21
C ASP A 78 -0.03 1.13 -5.71
N LEU A 79 -0.74 2.20 -6.08
CA LEU A 79 -1.17 2.44 -7.46
C LEU A 79 -0.13 3.28 -8.20
N GLY A 80 0.58 2.65 -9.13
CA GLY A 80 1.79 3.19 -9.74
C GLY A 80 3.01 2.91 -8.86
N SER A 81 3.27 1.62 -8.57
CA SER A 81 4.21 1.23 -7.50
C SER A 81 5.69 1.47 -7.82
N GLY A 82 6.02 1.82 -9.08
CA GLY A 82 7.38 2.12 -9.48
C GLY A 82 8.37 0.99 -9.15
N ASP A 83 9.41 1.30 -8.37
CA ASP A 83 10.44 0.36 -7.92
C ASP A 83 10.03 -0.49 -6.71
N GLY A 84 8.78 -0.37 -6.27
CA GLY A 84 8.18 -1.18 -5.22
C GLY A 84 8.49 -0.74 -3.79
N ARG A 85 9.19 0.38 -3.56
CA ARG A 85 9.65 0.78 -2.22
C ARG A 85 8.55 0.93 -1.18
N THR A 86 7.38 1.45 -1.56
CA THR A 86 6.22 1.61 -0.67
C THR A 86 5.66 0.25 -0.28
N VAL A 87 5.45 -0.62 -1.26
CA VAL A 87 4.96 -2.00 -1.09
C VAL A 87 5.90 -2.79 -0.18
N ILE A 88 7.21 -2.76 -0.47
CA ILE A 88 8.25 -3.44 0.31
C ILE A 88 8.26 -2.94 1.76
N THR A 89 8.17 -1.60 1.95
CA THR A 89 8.15 -1.02 3.30
C THR A 89 6.90 -1.44 4.07
N ALA A 90 5.73 -1.52 3.41
CA ALA A 90 4.50 -2.02 4.02
C ALA A 90 4.59 -3.51 4.37
N ALA A 91 5.18 -4.33 3.48
CA ALA A 91 5.43 -5.75 3.72
C ALA A 91 6.36 -6.00 4.91
N LYS A 92 7.42 -5.18 5.07
CA LYS A 92 8.29 -5.20 6.26
C LYS A 92 7.55 -4.87 7.57
N ARG A 93 6.46 -4.10 7.51
CA ARG A 93 5.56 -3.85 8.65
C ARG A 93 4.55 -5.00 8.88
N GLY A 94 4.63 -6.05 8.07
CA GLY A 94 3.81 -7.25 8.17
C GLY A 94 2.53 -7.25 7.34
N ALA A 95 2.19 -6.15 6.67
CA ALA A 95 1.01 -6.06 5.81
C ALA A 95 1.15 -6.95 4.56
N ARG A 96 0.03 -7.41 4.01
CA ARG A 96 -0.02 -7.94 2.65
C ARG A 96 -0.07 -6.76 1.69
N ALA A 97 0.95 -6.60 0.86
CA ALA A 97 1.11 -5.42 0.04
C ALA A 97 1.24 -5.78 -1.45
N TYR A 98 0.51 -5.05 -2.27
CA TYR A 98 0.40 -5.24 -3.71
C TYR A 98 0.80 -3.97 -4.43
N GLY A 99 1.65 -4.09 -5.44
CA GLY A 99 2.01 -3.00 -6.33
C GLY A 99 1.39 -3.21 -7.70
N ILE A 100 0.65 -2.22 -8.19
CA ILE A 100 0.15 -2.18 -9.57
C ILE A 100 1.04 -1.20 -10.33
N GLU A 101 1.67 -1.67 -11.40
CA GLU A 101 2.59 -0.89 -12.21
C GLU A 101 2.42 -1.22 -13.68
N TYR A 102 2.42 -0.21 -14.53
CA TYR A 102 2.20 -0.42 -15.97
C TYR A 102 3.47 -0.85 -16.70
N ASN A 103 4.65 -0.37 -16.26
CA ASN A 103 5.92 -0.69 -16.87
C ASN A 103 6.42 -2.07 -16.42
N PRO A 104 6.56 -3.07 -17.33
CA PRO A 104 6.99 -4.42 -16.98
C PRO A 104 8.40 -4.47 -16.37
N ASP A 105 9.32 -3.61 -16.81
CA ASP A 105 10.70 -3.59 -16.29
C ASP A 105 10.73 -3.09 -14.84
N MET A 106 9.86 -2.14 -14.49
CA MET A 106 9.66 -1.69 -13.12
C MET A 106 9.03 -2.78 -12.23
N VAL A 107 8.10 -3.56 -12.77
CA VAL A 107 7.52 -4.71 -12.06
C VAL A 107 8.60 -5.74 -11.74
N GLU A 108 9.45 -6.10 -12.71
CA GLU A 108 10.57 -7.04 -12.48
C GLU A 108 11.60 -6.47 -11.50
N LEU A 109 11.92 -5.19 -11.58
CA LEU A 109 12.77 -4.51 -10.60
C LEU A 109 12.17 -4.60 -9.20
N SER A 110 10.88 -4.32 -9.04
CA SER A 110 10.17 -4.39 -7.76
C SER A 110 10.21 -5.79 -7.16
N ARG A 111 10.04 -6.83 -7.98
CA ARG A 111 10.15 -8.24 -7.55
C ARG A 111 11.55 -8.58 -7.06
N ARG A 112 12.60 -8.14 -7.79
CA ARG A 112 13.99 -8.32 -7.35
C ARG A 112 14.27 -7.58 -6.05
N ASN A 113 13.79 -6.34 -5.93
CA ASN A 113 13.91 -5.55 -4.70
C ASN A 113 13.24 -6.24 -3.51
N ALA A 114 12.03 -6.78 -3.69
CA ALA A 114 11.32 -7.51 -2.63
C ALA A 114 12.05 -8.80 -2.23
N ALA A 115 12.63 -9.52 -3.18
CA ALA A 115 13.43 -10.72 -2.91
C ALA A 115 14.70 -10.36 -2.12
N LYS A 116 15.42 -9.31 -2.53
CA LYS A 116 16.60 -8.81 -1.82
C LYS A 116 16.29 -8.40 -0.37
N GLU A 117 15.11 -7.86 -0.13
CA GLU A 117 14.66 -7.42 1.18
C GLU A 117 13.94 -8.53 1.99
N GLY A 118 13.82 -9.74 1.42
CA GLY A 118 13.27 -10.92 2.10
C GLY A 118 11.78 -10.84 2.39
N VAL A 119 11.00 -10.13 1.55
CA VAL A 119 9.56 -9.90 1.77
C VAL A 119 8.67 -10.39 0.61
N SER A 120 9.18 -11.23 -0.28
CA SER A 120 8.44 -11.74 -1.44
C SER A 120 7.17 -12.53 -1.09
N ASP A 121 7.08 -13.02 0.13
CA ASP A 121 5.88 -13.69 0.66
C ASP A 121 4.71 -12.74 0.96
N LYS A 122 5.00 -11.45 1.10
CA LYS A 122 4.03 -10.40 1.46
C LYS A 122 3.95 -9.25 0.47
N ALA A 123 4.94 -9.12 -0.42
CA ALA A 123 5.01 -8.08 -1.45
C ALA A 123 4.79 -8.71 -2.83
N THR A 124 3.69 -8.39 -3.47
CA THR A 124 3.33 -8.88 -4.81
C THR A 124 3.25 -7.71 -5.79
N PHE A 125 3.71 -7.91 -7.02
CA PHE A 125 3.71 -6.88 -8.05
C PHE A 125 3.09 -7.41 -9.33
N GLU A 126 2.20 -6.61 -9.91
CA GLU A 126 1.47 -6.94 -11.13
C GLU A 126 1.67 -5.85 -12.19
N LYS A 127 1.89 -6.30 -13.44
CA LYS A 127 1.83 -5.41 -14.59
C LYS A 127 0.39 -5.21 -14.98
N ALA A 128 -0.18 -4.05 -14.64
CA ALA A 128 -1.58 -3.74 -14.95
C ALA A 128 -1.81 -2.22 -15.04
N ASP A 129 -2.98 -1.85 -15.59
CA ASP A 129 -3.49 -0.49 -15.54
C ASP A 129 -4.27 -0.27 -14.25
N ILE A 130 -3.92 0.77 -13.48
CA ILE A 130 -4.60 1.12 -12.22
C ILE A 130 -6.09 1.45 -12.41
N PHE A 131 -6.50 1.88 -13.61
CA PHE A 131 -7.89 2.20 -13.92
C PHE A 131 -8.74 0.99 -14.31
N GLU A 132 -8.10 -0.15 -14.60
CA GLU A 132 -8.74 -1.41 -14.99
C GLU A 132 -8.58 -2.51 -13.93
N SER A 133 -7.79 -2.24 -12.89
CA SER A 133 -7.47 -3.21 -11.83
C SER A 133 -8.50 -3.23 -10.72
N ASP A 134 -8.73 -4.40 -10.13
CA ASP A 134 -9.56 -4.57 -8.93
C ASP A 134 -8.69 -4.53 -7.66
N PHE A 135 -8.84 -3.46 -6.91
CA PHE A 135 -8.27 -3.28 -5.57
C PHE A 135 -9.34 -3.05 -4.50
N SER A 136 -10.57 -3.48 -4.76
CA SER A 136 -11.74 -3.25 -3.88
C SER A 136 -11.59 -3.86 -2.48
N ASN A 137 -10.73 -4.88 -2.33
CA ASN A 137 -10.43 -5.53 -1.06
C ASN A 137 -9.36 -4.80 -0.22
N ALA A 138 -8.77 -3.72 -0.74
CA ALA A 138 -7.76 -2.97 -0.03
C ALA A 138 -8.32 -2.31 1.24
N THR A 139 -7.51 -2.30 2.29
CA THR A 139 -7.74 -1.51 3.51
C THR A 139 -6.91 -0.24 3.52
N VAL A 140 -5.84 -0.21 2.71
CA VAL A 140 -4.97 0.94 2.49
C VAL A 140 -4.65 1.06 1.01
N ILE A 141 -4.74 2.27 0.48
CA ILE A 141 -4.26 2.66 -0.85
C ILE A 141 -3.14 3.67 -0.68
N THR A 142 -2.07 3.53 -1.46
CA THR A 142 -1.02 4.55 -1.58
C THR A 142 -0.91 5.05 -3.01
N LEU A 143 -0.58 6.35 -3.17
CA LEU A 143 -0.56 7.04 -4.46
C LEU A 143 0.63 8.03 -4.52
N PHE A 144 1.29 8.06 -5.67
CA PHE A 144 2.11 9.20 -6.08
C PHE A 144 1.85 9.50 -7.56
N LEU A 145 0.69 10.08 -7.83
CA LEU A 145 0.19 10.36 -9.17
C LEU A 145 -0.11 11.85 -9.33
N LEU A 146 -0.27 12.30 -10.59
CA LEU A 146 -0.68 13.68 -10.86
C LEU A 146 -2.11 13.97 -10.35
N PRO A 147 -2.45 15.23 -10.04
CA PRO A 147 -3.79 15.60 -9.55
C PRO A 147 -4.93 15.09 -10.43
N SER A 148 -4.79 15.21 -11.75
CA SER A 148 -5.80 14.74 -12.71
C SER A 148 -6.06 13.24 -12.64
N LEU A 149 -5.04 12.44 -12.34
CA LEU A 149 -5.19 10.98 -12.18
C LEU A 149 -5.82 10.64 -10.82
N ASN A 150 -5.45 11.37 -9.76
CA ASN A 150 -6.08 11.24 -8.45
C ASN A 150 -7.58 11.57 -8.53
N GLU A 151 -7.94 12.65 -9.23
CA GLU A 151 -9.35 13.02 -9.47
C GLU A 151 -10.09 11.98 -10.31
N LYS A 152 -9.44 11.38 -11.29
CA LYS A 152 -10.01 10.27 -12.09
C LYS A 152 -10.23 9.00 -11.25
N LEU A 153 -9.35 8.70 -10.28
CA LEU A 153 -9.48 7.58 -9.34
C LEU A 153 -10.50 7.85 -8.23
N ARG A 154 -10.74 9.11 -7.88
CA ARG A 154 -11.58 9.52 -6.74
C ARG A 154 -12.95 8.83 -6.68
N PRO A 155 -13.73 8.69 -7.76
CA PRO A 155 -15.00 7.97 -7.72
C PRO A 155 -14.85 6.50 -7.30
N THR A 156 -13.82 5.81 -7.80
CA THR A 156 -13.51 4.43 -7.42
C THR A 156 -13.12 4.34 -5.95
N LEU A 157 -12.27 5.24 -5.48
CA LEU A 157 -11.82 5.29 -4.08
C LEU A 157 -13.00 5.57 -3.13
N LEU A 158 -13.89 6.49 -3.46
CA LEU A 158 -15.09 6.80 -2.68
C LEU A 158 -16.12 5.67 -2.64
N ASN A 159 -16.02 4.69 -3.56
CA ASN A 159 -16.86 3.49 -3.56
C ASN A 159 -16.25 2.32 -2.79
N MET A 160 -15.02 2.45 -2.28
CA MET A 160 -14.40 1.44 -1.43
C MET A 160 -15.12 1.34 -0.08
N LYS A 161 -14.78 0.32 0.67
CA LYS A 161 -15.32 0.10 2.01
C LYS A 161 -15.05 1.31 2.91
N PRO A 162 -16.06 1.82 3.63
CA PRO A 162 -15.86 2.88 4.60
C PRO A 162 -14.76 2.53 5.62
N GLY A 163 -13.86 3.48 5.87
CA GLY A 163 -12.68 3.27 6.71
C GLY A 163 -11.44 2.83 5.94
N THR A 164 -11.51 2.56 4.62
CA THR A 164 -10.32 2.42 3.78
C THR A 164 -9.52 3.72 3.83
N ARG A 165 -8.22 3.61 4.04
CA ARG A 165 -7.30 4.73 4.18
C ARG A 165 -6.56 4.94 2.88
N VAL A 166 -6.62 6.16 2.34
CA VAL A 166 -5.94 6.54 1.10
C VAL A 166 -4.85 7.54 1.46
N ALA A 167 -3.60 7.18 1.24
CA ALA A 167 -2.45 8.03 1.53
C ALA A 167 -1.75 8.43 0.23
N ALA A 168 -1.59 9.74 -0.01
CA ALA A 168 -0.97 10.25 -1.22
C ALA A 168 0.23 11.13 -0.94
N ASN A 169 1.25 11.00 -1.81
CA ASN A 169 2.40 11.90 -1.83
C ASN A 169 2.02 13.17 -2.61
N SER A 170 2.06 14.31 -1.93
CA SER A 170 2.08 15.69 -2.41
C SER A 170 0.95 16.17 -3.31
N PHE A 171 0.22 15.29 -3.96
CA PHE A 171 -0.88 15.65 -4.84
C PHE A 171 -2.22 15.27 -4.22
N ASP A 172 -3.14 16.23 -4.22
CA ASP A 172 -4.47 16.10 -3.59
C ASP A 172 -5.49 15.42 -4.54
N MET A 173 -6.75 15.39 -4.12
CA MET A 173 -7.88 14.82 -4.84
C MET A 173 -8.92 15.90 -5.18
N GLY A 174 -8.46 17.13 -5.45
CA GLY A 174 -9.31 18.25 -5.78
C GLY A 174 -10.20 18.68 -4.62
N GLU A 175 -11.51 18.61 -4.79
CA GLU A 175 -12.50 19.04 -3.79
C GLU A 175 -12.53 18.13 -2.55
N TRP A 176 -12.20 16.85 -2.67
CA TRP A 176 -12.09 15.96 -1.52
C TRP A 176 -10.87 16.31 -0.68
N LYS A 177 -11.07 17.12 0.36
CA LYS A 177 -9.98 17.58 1.23
C LYS A 177 -9.47 16.45 2.13
N PRO A 178 -8.15 16.41 2.40
CA PRO A 178 -7.59 15.35 3.25
C PRO A 178 -8.05 15.48 4.71
N ASP A 179 -8.19 14.34 5.37
CA ASP A 179 -8.46 14.26 6.81
C ASP A 179 -7.23 14.62 7.65
N GLN A 180 -6.04 14.32 7.13
CA GLN A 180 -4.77 14.66 7.77
C GLN A 180 -3.73 15.04 6.71
N THR A 181 -2.83 15.94 7.10
CA THR A 181 -1.68 16.39 6.31
C THR A 181 -0.45 16.43 7.19
N ALA A 182 0.67 15.94 6.68
CA ALA A 182 1.97 16.05 7.33
C ALA A 182 3.05 16.36 6.29
N ARG A 183 4.06 17.13 6.71
CA ARG A 183 5.25 17.38 5.92
C ARG A 183 6.44 16.68 6.55
N VAL A 184 7.34 16.16 5.72
CA VAL A 184 8.60 15.57 6.17
C VAL A 184 9.79 16.41 5.71
N GLU A 185 10.88 16.26 6.42
CA GLU A 185 12.20 16.83 6.15
C GLU A 185 13.21 15.67 5.97
N GLY A 186 14.48 15.98 5.91
CA GLY A 186 15.56 14.99 5.80
C GLY A 186 15.93 14.70 4.35
N ASP A 187 15.74 13.47 3.88
CA ASP A 187 16.07 13.03 2.51
C ASP A 187 15.06 13.52 1.46
N CYS A 188 14.02 14.22 1.88
CA CYS A 188 13.00 14.74 0.99
C CYS A 188 13.24 16.21 0.66
N GLN A 189 13.48 16.54 -0.62
CA GLN A 189 13.69 17.90 -1.10
C GLN A 189 12.45 18.47 -1.80
N THR A 190 11.80 17.68 -2.64
CA THR A 190 10.59 18.03 -3.38
C THR A 190 9.52 16.97 -3.12
N TRP A 191 8.23 17.38 -3.19
CA TRP A 191 7.09 16.48 -2.95
C TRP A 191 7.15 15.79 -1.60
N CYS A 192 7.24 16.59 -0.54
CA CYS A 192 7.48 16.13 0.84
C CYS A 192 6.22 16.18 1.72
N THR A 193 5.05 16.28 1.13
CA THR A 193 3.78 16.34 1.87
C THR A 193 3.06 15.01 1.78
N ALA A 194 2.68 14.46 2.92
CA ALA A 194 1.82 13.29 3.03
C ALA A 194 0.39 13.74 3.31
N TYR A 195 -0.55 13.27 2.50
CA TYR A 195 -1.99 13.44 2.70
C TYR A 195 -2.62 12.11 3.09
N LEU A 196 -3.66 12.17 3.91
CA LEU A 196 -4.49 11.01 4.26
C LEU A 196 -5.96 11.36 4.11
N TRP A 197 -6.70 10.51 3.42
CA TRP A 197 -8.16 10.47 3.39
C TRP A 197 -8.66 9.15 3.97
N ILE A 198 -9.81 9.21 4.63
CA ILE A 198 -10.52 8.02 5.12
C ILE A 198 -11.84 7.94 4.38
N VAL A 199 -12.05 6.87 3.63
CA VAL A 199 -13.27 6.69 2.85
C VAL A 199 -14.48 6.75 3.77
N PRO A 200 -15.40 7.71 3.60
CA PRO A 200 -16.55 7.88 4.48
C PRO A 200 -17.67 6.89 4.17
N ALA A 201 -18.46 6.56 5.16
CA ALA A 201 -19.73 5.88 4.95
C ALA A 201 -20.68 6.78 4.13
N LYS A 202 -21.59 6.17 3.35
CA LYS A 202 -22.60 6.88 2.58
C LYS A 202 -23.86 7.07 3.43
N VAL A 203 -24.09 8.31 3.87
CA VAL A 203 -25.20 8.63 4.81
C VAL A 203 -26.22 9.59 4.24
N GLU A 204 -26.04 10.09 3.02
CA GLU A 204 -27.00 10.98 2.39
C GLU A 204 -28.41 10.36 2.36
N GLY A 205 -29.41 11.20 2.61
CA GLY A 205 -30.81 10.81 2.61
C GLY A 205 -31.50 10.97 3.96
N THR A 206 -32.64 10.32 4.10
CA THR A 206 -33.52 10.44 5.28
C THR A 206 -33.38 9.23 6.19
N TRP A 207 -33.28 9.48 7.48
CA TRP A 207 -33.12 8.48 8.53
C TRP A 207 -34.19 8.65 9.59
N LYS A 208 -34.93 7.59 9.89
CA LYS A 208 -35.93 7.58 10.97
C LYS A 208 -35.24 7.32 12.31
N THR A 209 -35.47 8.20 13.27
CA THR A 209 -35.06 8.05 14.66
C THR A 209 -36.25 7.72 15.56
N ALA A 210 -36.03 7.34 16.81
CA ALA A 210 -37.11 7.06 17.76
C ALA A 210 -38.09 8.25 17.93
N ASN A 211 -37.60 9.48 17.83
CA ASN A 211 -38.37 10.69 18.14
C ASN A 211 -38.53 11.62 16.93
N GLY A 212 -38.17 11.19 15.73
CA GLY A 212 -38.26 12.07 14.58
C GLY A 212 -37.50 11.59 13.35
N GLU A 213 -37.00 12.52 12.59
CA GLU A 213 -36.38 12.27 11.30
C GLU A 213 -35.10 13.12 11.14
N LEU A 214 -34.02 12.43 10.79
CA LEU A 214 -32.73 13.05 10.47
C LEU A 214 -32.56 13.03 8.96
N THR A 215 -32.53 14.20 8.31
CA THR A 215 -32.22 14.34 6.89
C THR A 215 -30.78 14.81 6.74
N LEU A 216 -29.98 14.03 6.00
CA LEU A 216 -28.55 14.28 5.78
C LEU A 216 -28.28 14.60 4.30
N LYS A 217 -27.45 15.61 4.09
CA LYS A 217 -26.72 15.88 2.86
C LYS A 217 -25.26 15.58 3.11
N GLN A 218 -24.58 15.04 2.12
CA GLN A 218 -23.19 14.62 2.26
C GLN A 218 -22.34 15.17 1.12
N GLU A 219 -21.23 15.79 1.50
CA GLU A 219 -20.14 16.17 0.60
C GLU A 219 -18.86 15.55 1.14
N PHE A 220 -18.45 14.43 0.55
CA PHE A 220 -17.34 13.59 1.02
C PHE A 220 -17.50 13.19 2.49
N GLN A 221 -16.57 13.61 3.38
CA GLN A 221 -16.65 13.34 4.82
C GLN A 221 -17.43 14.40 5.60
N VAL A 222 -17.87 15.47 4.95
CA VAL A 222 -18.66 16.54 5.58
C VAL A 222 -20.15 16.25 5.40
N ILE A 223 -20.90 16.39 6.49
CA ILE A 223 -22.36 16.23 6.45
C ILE A 223 -23.07 17.47 6.99
N SER A 224 -24.17 17.77 6.37
CA SER A 224 -25.11 18.83 6.77
C SER A 224 -26.54 18.26 6.79
N GLY A 225 -27.50 19.03 7.25
CA GLY A 225 -28.88 18.58 7.24
C GLY A 225 -29.68 19.07 8.43
N THR A 226 -30.75 18.34 8.76
CA THR A 226 -31.68 18.72 9.84
C THR A 226 -32.13 17.52 10.64
N LEU A 227 -32.36 17.72 11.94
CA LEU A 227 -33.09 16.77 12.80
C LEU A 227 -34.46 17.37 13.10
N ARG A 228 -35.53 16.70 12.65
CA ARG A 228 -36.92 17.05 12.92
C ARG A 228 -37.44 16.19 14.06
N THR A 229 -38.00 16.84 15.11
CA THR A 229 -38.64 16.18 16.26
C THR A 229 -40.01 16.84 16.49
N GLY A 230 -41.08 16.13 16.19
CA GLY A 230 -42.42 16.74 16.11
C GLY A 230 -42.48 17.84 15.08
N ASP A 231 -42.94 19.01 15.48
CA ASP A 231 -43.02 20.20 14.61
C ASP A 231 -41.74 21.05 14.56
N LYS A 232 -40.72 20.69 15.35
CA LYS A 232 -39.46 21.41 15.40
C LYS A 232 -38.44 20.78 14.47
N SER A 233 -37.81 21.60 13.64
CA SER A 233 -36.69 21.21 12.76
C SER A 233 -35.48 22.05 13.12
N LEU A 234 -34.37 21.39 13.47
CA LEU A 234 -33.11 22.04 13.83
C LEU A 234 -32.01 21.62 12.87
N ALA A 235 -31.22 22.58 12.42
CA ALA A 235 -30.05 22.29 11.58
C ALA A 235 -28.99 21.53 12.38
N ILE A 236 -28.33 20.59 11.74
CA ILE A 236 -27.11 19.99 12.27
C ILE A 236 -25.92 20.89 11.99
N SER A 237 -24.92 20.85 12.85
CA SER A 237 -23.65 21.59 12.71
C SER A 237 -22.48 20.66 13.03
N ASN A 238 -21.27 21.02 12.54
CA ASN A 238 -20.04 20.26 12.75
C ASN A 238 -20.17 18.78 12.33
N GLY A 239 -20.96 18.54 11.28
CA GLY A 239 -21.23 17.20 10.80
C GLY A 239 -20.02 16.62 10.08
N LYS A 240 -19.53 15.44 10.53
CA LYS A 240 -18.36 14.78 9.98
C LYS A 240 -18.50 13.26 10.01
N LEU A 241 -17.90 12.64 8.99
CA LEU A 241 -17.65 11.20 8.90
C LEU A 241 -16.15 10.92 9.02
N ASP A 242 -15.79 9.86 9.75
CA ASP A 242 -14.47 9.27 9.80
C ASP A 242 -14.65 7.76 9.59
N GLY A 243 -14.61 7.35 8.34
CA GLY A 243 -15.03 6.02 7.93
C GLY A 243 -16.50 5.77 8.26
N GLU A 244 -16.76 4.79 9.10
CA GLU A 244 -18.10 4.45 9.61
C GLU A 244 -18.52 5.33 10.80
N ARG A 245 -17.62 6.10 11.39
CA ARG A 245 -17.96 6.98 12.52
C ARG A 245 -18.63 8.25 12.02
N ILE A 246 -19.77 8.57 12.59
CA ILE A 246 -20.53 9.80 12.34
C ILE A 246 -20.53 10.66 13.59
N SER A 247 -20.37 11.96 13.43
CA SER A 247 -20.52 12.95 14.51
C SER A 247 -21.15 14.23 13.98
N PHE A 248 -22.02 14.85 14.80
CA PHE A 248 -22.64 16.14 14.51
C PHE A 248 -23.23 16.76 15.79
N ALA A 249 -23.61 18.01 15.74
CA ALA A 249 -24.32 18.67 16.83
C ALA A 249 -25.70 19.17 16.37
N VAL A 250 -26.65 19.18 17.30
CA VAL A 250 -28.00 19.78 17.14
C VAL A 250 -28.27 20.63 18.36
N GLY A 251 -28.29 21.97 18.21
CA GLY A 251 -28.33 22.89 19.32
C GLY A 251 -27.15 22.64 20.26
N VAL A 252 -27.44 22.32 21.53
CA VAL A 252 -26.41 22.01 22.55
C VAL A 252 -26.07 20.52 22.66
N ALA A 253 -26.76 19.67 21.94
CA ALA A 253 -26.55 18.23 21.98
C ALA A 253 -25.53 17.79 20.92
N HIS A 254 -24.55 16.98 21.32
CA HIS A 254 -23.57 16.33 20.46
C HIS A 254 -23.95 14.87 20.23
N TYR A 255 -24.01 14.48 18.98
CA TYR A 255 -24.31 13.13 18.53
C TYR A 255 -23.02 12.47 18.01
N SER A 256 -22.79 11.26 18.44
CA SER A 256 -21.73 10.40 17.87
C SER A 256 -22.29 9.01 17.67
N GLY A 257 -21.85 8.31 16.62
CA GLY A 257 -22.34 6.98 16.33
C GLY A 257 -21.51 6.26 15.29
N ARG A 258 -21.96 5.04 14.96
CA ARG A 258 -21.40 4.21 13.91
C ARG A 258 -22.49 3.88 12.90
N VAL A 259 -22.15 4.06 11.64
CA VAL A 259 -22.95 3.71 10.48
C VAL A 259 -22.68 2.24 10.15
N ASN A 260 -23.73 1.44 10.02
CA ASN A 260 -23.66 0.05 9.59
C ASN A 260 -24.76 -0.18 8.54
N GLY A 261 -24.41 0.01 7.27
CA GLY A 261 -25.37 -0.02 6.17
C GLY A 261 -26.50 0.97 6.37
N ASP A 262 -27.72 0.47 6.53
CA ASP A 262 -28.94 1.25 6.72
C ASP A 262 -29.28 1.53 8.19
N SER A 263 -28.36 1.35 9.10
CA SER A 263 -28.52 1.67 10.52
C SER A 263 -27.38 2.55 11.04
N ILE A 264 -27.73 3.42 11.98
CA ILE A 264 -26.78 4.21 12.78
C ILE A 264 -27.10 3.96 14.25
N GLU A 265 -26.09 3.67 15.04
CA GLU A 265 -26.22 3.50 16.50
C GLU A 265 -25.17 4.35 17.19
N GLY A 266 -25.55 4.99 18.31
CA GLY A 266 -24.64 5.88 18.99
C GLY A 266 -25.14 6.45 20.30
N ILE A 267 -24.47 7.53 20.73
CA ILE A 267 -24.74 8.26 21.96
C ILE A 267 -24.91 9.75 21.64
N SER A 268 -25.96 10.36 22.17
CA SER A 268 -26.09 11.82 22.25
C SER A 268 -25.72 12.31 23.63
N ILE A 269 -25.07 13.47 23.71
CA ILE A 269 -24.62 14.12 24.94
C ILE A 269 -25.16 15.54 24.94
N ALA A 270 -25.98 15.87 25.97
CA ALA A 270 -26.49 17.22 26.24
C ALA A 270 -26.19 17.59 27.69
N GLY A 271 -25.23 18.51 27.91
CA GLY A 271 -24.70 18.75 29.26
C GLY A 271 -24.04 17.49 29.83
N THR A 272 -24.55 17.01 30.95
CA THR A 272 -24.10 15.77 31.60
C THR A 272 -24.90 14.53 31.19
N ALA A 273 -26.02 14.72 30.50
CA ALA A 273 -26.91 13.61 30.11
C ALA A 273 -26.34 12.87 28.90
N LYS A 274 -26.22 11.56 29.00
CA LYS A 274 -25.84 10.65 27.90
C LYS A 274 -27.03 9.78 27.57
N THR A 275 -27.49 9.83 26.32
CA THR A 275 -28.68 9.10 25.88
C THR A 275 -28.33 8.28 24.64
N PRO A 276 -28.58 6.97 24.60
CA PRO A 276 -28.49 6.18 23.39
C PRO A 276 -29.41 6.74 22.29
N TRP A 277 -28.96 6.74 21.07
CA TRP A 277 -29.76 7.06 19.90
C TRP A 277 -29.49 6.10 18.78
N ASN A 278 -30.47 5.91 17.96
CA ASN A 278 -30.35 5.13 16.73
C ASN A 278 -31.14 5.78 15.60
N ALA A 279 -30.77 5.44 14.39
CA ALA A 279 -31.50 5.84 13.19
C ALA A 279 -31.49 4.68 12.17
N LYS A 280 -32.55 4.57 11.41
CA LYS A 280 -32.67 3.63 10.29
C LYS A 280 -32.98 4.41 9.01
N ARG A 281 -32.31 4.02 7.92
CA ARG A 281 -32.55 4.66 6.62
C ARG A 281 -34.03 4.56 6.26
N GLY A 282 -34.62 5.68 5.89
CA GLY A 282 -35.96 5.73 5.32
C GLY A 282 -35.97 5.03 3.94
N LYS A 283 -37.05 4.36 3.63
CA LYS A 283 -37.27 3.80 2.28
C LYS A 283 -37.62 4.91 1.31
#